data_bbea6c6edb815ec291ce671a0a56f7e8
#
_entry.id   bbea6c6edb815ec291ce671a0a56f7e8
#
_cell.length_a   1.000
_cell.length_b   1.000
_cell.length_c   1.000
_cell.angle_alpha   90.00
_cell.angle_beta   90.00
_cell.angle_gamma   90.00
#
_symmetry.space_group_name_H-M   'P 1'
#
loop_
_entity.id
_entity.type
_entity.pdbx_description
1 polymer ?
#
loop_
_entity_poly.entity_id
_entity_poly.type
_entity_poly.pdbx_seq_one_letter_code
_entity_poly.pdbx_strand_id
1 'polypeptide(L)'
;MSQSFDSQSSLQYQAFSVLVVDDEPGMQAILKKALGKWFSKVDCSGSIEEAEALRIEHHYDLIILDINLPGRSGIEWEEAFSDEDRRADVIFMTGYADLETAISALKLGASDFILKPFNLEQMLQAVKRCMDKRLNERMQYALQRDYQRHCATQIMGHSHKTEQLKQLILQFAPSRASVLVEGESGTGKELVARAIHEASDRQGPFVPVNCGAIAPELLESELFGHTSGAFTGAKKSREGLFRVANGGTLFLDEIGEMPLAMQSALLRVLEQRAIRPVGSEKEINIDVRVVAATNRNLQQEVEQGRFRGDLFYRLNVLKIDVSPLRERKADLKDLVPFFTKKLCAELSMAVPKWAHEDVSAMHDYDWPGNIRELKNLIERCILLGKPPAHYWRELHGYPVAVEVTTSPKLSENLTHSDIVVETSGTGYPNHWTLKEVEKAHIMQIVDFYEGNKSAAARDLGVARKTLERKFKEWDGDEQDNLG
;
A
#
# COMPACT_ATOMS: atom_id res chain seq x y z
N MET A 1 5.63 -3.62 -49.52
CA MET A 1 6.43 -4.23 -48.45
C MET A 1 5.61 -4.10 -47.16
N SER A 2 4.84 -5.15 -46.85
CA SER A 2 4.03 -5.23 -45.64
C SER A 2 4.97 -5.55 -44.46
N GLN A 3 5.29 -4.59 -43.63
CA GLN A 3 5.90 -4.84 -42.34
C GLN A 3 4.90 -5.64 -41.50
N SER A 4 5.29 -6.84 -41.15
CA SER A 4 4.60 -7.69 -40.19
C SER A 4 4.45 -6.95 -38.86
N PHE A 5 3.24 -6.48 -38.56
CA PHE A 5 2.89 -5.97 -37.23
C PHE A 5 3.17 -7.07 -36.21
N ASP A 6 4.04 -6.75 -35.29
CA ASP A 6 4.72 -7.64 -34.35
C ASP A 6 3.70 -8.41 -33.51
N SER A 7 3.76 -9.73 -33.56
CA SER A 7 2.88 -10.64 -32.79
C SER A 7 3.05 -10.53 -31.28
N GLN A 8 4.10 -9.88 -30.79
CA GLN A 8 4.30 -9.56 -29.37
C GLN A 8 3.40 -8.43 -28.88
N SER A 9 3.11 -7.42 -29.71
CA SER A 9 2.23 -6.30 -29.35
C SER A 9 0.77 -6.72 -29.18
N SER A 10 0.30 -7.74 -29.90
CA SER A 10 -1.10 -8.20 -29.84
C SER A 10 -1.46 -8.88 -28.52
N LEU A 11 -0.52 -9.53 -27.84
CA LEU A 11 -0.74 -10.16 -26.53
C LEU A 11 -0.85 -9.15 -25.38
N GLN A 12 -0.22 -7.98 -25.51
CA GLN A 12 -0.22 -6.96 -24.47
C GLN A 12 -1.57 -6.25 -24.31
N TYR A 13 -2.36 -6.15 -25.40
CA TYR A 13 -3.64 -5.43 -25.40
C TYR A 13 -4.85 -6.33 -25.14
N GLN A 14 -4.70 -7.62 -25.01
CA GLN A 14 -5.81 -8.55 -24.76
C GLN A 14 -6.56 -8.31 -23.45
N ALA A 15 -5.92 -7.66 -22.49
CA ALA A 15 -6.57 -7.29 -21.22
C ALA A 15 -7.44 -6.02 -21.30
N PHE A 16 -7.38 -5.29 -22.43
CA PHE A 16 -8.11 -4.05 -22.63
C PHE A 16 -9.40 -4.27 -23.40
N SER A 17 -10.37 -3.35 -23.20
CA SER A 17 -11.68 -3.37 -23.81
C SER A 17 -11.92 -2.07 -24.58
N VAL A 18 -12.57 -2.18 -25.74
CA VAL A 18 -12.82 -1.06 -26.66
C VAL A 18 -14.32 -0.94 -26.94
N LEU A 19 -14.83 0.27 -26.89
CA LEU A 19 -16.15 0.64 -27.39
C LEU A 19 -15.99 1.48 -28.66
N VAL A 20 -16.64 1.09 -29.75
CA VAL A 20 -16.72 1.84 -31.01
C VAL A 20 -18.10 2.43 -31.13
N VAL A 21 -18.19 3.75 -31.28
CA VAL A 21 -19.46 4.48 -31.42
C VAL A 21 -19.44 5.22 -32.77
N ASP A 22 -20.22 4.72 -33.71
CA ASP A 22 -20.32 5.26 -35.10
C ASP A 22 -21.68 4.84 -35.66
N ASP A 23 -22.40 5.72 -36.33
CA ASP A 23 -23.73 5.42 -36.87
C ASP A 23 -23.68 4.59 -38.16
N GLU A 24 -22.51 4.46 -38.80
CA GLU A 24 -22.31 3.61 -39.98
C GLU A 24 -22.03 2.14 -39.60
N PRO A 25 -22.97 1.18 -39.88
CA PRO A 25 -22.73 -0.25 -39.59
C PRO A 25 -21.51 -0.83 -40.31
N GLY A 26 -21.16 -0.29 -41.49
CA GLY A 26 -20.00 -0.69 -42.25
C GLY A 26 -18.69 -0.36 -41.52
N MET A 27 -18.58 0.84 -40.96
CA MET A 27 -17.44 1.29 -40.18
C MET A 27 -17.30 0.47 -38.89
N GLN A 28 -18.39 0.26 -38.16
CA GLN A 28 -18.42 -0.59 -36.97
C GLN A 28 -17.89 -2.00 -37.26
N ALA A 29 -18.37 -2.63 -38.37
CA ALA A 29 -17.94 -4.00 -38.73
C ALA A 29 -16.45 -4.10 -39.07
N ILE A 30 -15.91 -3.09 -39.78
CA ILE A 30 -14.47 -3.00 -40.12
C ILE A 30 -13.63 -2.85 -38.87
N LEU A 31 -13.97 -1.92 -38.01
CA LEU A 31 -13.24 -1.64 -36.77
C LEU A 31 -13.34 -2.82 -35.79
N LYS A 32 -14.51 -3.42 -35.61
CA LYS A 32 -14.71 -4.61 -34.78
C LYS A 32 -13.82 -5.77 -35.20
N LYS A 33 -13.77 -6.05 -36.51
CA LYS A 33 -12.93 -7.12 -37.08
C LYS A 33 -11.44 -6.85 -36.91
N ALA A 34 -11.02 -5.59 -37.09
CA ALA A 34 -9.61 -5.23 -36.98
C ALA A 34 -9.12 -5.23 -35.54
N LEU A 35 -9.86 -4.60 -34.63
CA LEU A 35 -9.54 -4.45 -33.21
C LEU A 35 -9.73 -5.77 -32.43
N GLY A 36 -10.65 -6.62 -32.85
CA GLY A 36 -10.84 -7.95 -32.23
C GLY A 36 -9.64 -8.90 -32.34
N LYS A 37 -8.60 -8.55 -33.13
CA LYS A 37 -7.33 -9.25 -33.14
C LYS A 37 -6.41 -8.83 -31.99
N TRP A 38 -6.62 -7.66 -31.42
CA TRP A 38 -5.75 -7.07 -30.38
C TRP A 38 -6.42 -7.06 -29.01
N PHE A 39 -7.74 -6.91 -28.97
CA PHE A 39 -8.51 -6.76 -27.74
C PHE A 39 -9.43 -7.95 -27.50
N SER A 40 -9.58 -8.36 -26.26
CA SER A 40 -10.49 -9.45 -25.89
C SER A 40 -11.96 -9.07 -26.02
N LYS A 41 -12.26 -7.79 -25.92
CA LYS A 41 -13.63 -7.26 -26.00
C LYS A 41 -13.67 -6.02 -26.88
N VAL A 42 -14.50 -6.06 -27.93
CA VAL A 42 -14.81 -4.92 -28.80
C VAL A 42 -16.32 -4.88 -28.97
N ASP A 43 -16.96 -3.91 -28.34
CA ASP A 43 -18.38 -3.64 -28.52
C ASP A 43 -18.58 -2.46 -29.47
N CYS A 44 -19.73 -2.40 -30.15
CA CYS A 44 -20.09 -1.36 -31.09
C CYS A 44 -21.46 -0.83 -30.75
N SER A 45 -21.66 0.47 -30.96
CA SER A 45 -22.94 1.16 -30.78
C SER A 45 -23.18 2.12 -31.94
N GLY A 46 -24.43 2.29 -32.36
CA GLY A 46 -24.84 3.23 -33.38
C GLY A 46 -25.34 4.57 -32.83
N SER A 47 -25.48 4.71 -31.53
CA SER A 47 -25.95 5.93 -30.87
C SER A 47 -25.29 6.14 -29.51
N ILE A 48 -25.38 7.37 -29.02
CA ILE A 48 -24.86 7.73 -27.69
C ILE A 48 -25.66 7.04 -26.57
N GLU A 49 -26.97 6.89 -26.72
CA GLU A 49 -27.84 6.27 -25.73
C GLU A 49 -27.49 4.79 -25.52
N GLU A 50 -27.23 4.07 -26.63
CA GLU A 50 -26.76 2.68 -26.59
C GLU A 50 -25.34 2.58 -26.03
N ALA A 51 -24.46 3.50 -26.42
CA ALA A 51 -23.10 3.57 -25.89
C ALA A 51 -23.07 3.82 -24.38
N GLU A 52 -23.94 4.71 -23.89
CA GLU A 52 -24.05 4.98 -22.45
C GLU A 52 -24.57 3.76 -21.67
N ALA A 53 -25.55 3.05 -22.22
CA ALA A 53 -26.03 1.81 -21.62
C ALA A 53 -24.92 0.75 -21.51
N LEU A 54 -24.12 0.58 -22.58
CA LEU A 54 -22.97 -0.31 -22.60
C LEU A 54 -21.87 0.13 -21.60
N ARG A 55 -21.65 1.44 -21.45
CA ARG A 55 -20.66 2.00 -20.52
C ARG A 55 -21.06 1.85 -19.05
N ILE A 56 -22.35 1.87 -18.76
CA ILE A 56 -22.88 1.60 -17.42
C ILE A 56 -22.70 0.11 -17.07
N GLU A 57 -22.94 -0.78 -18.01
CA GLU A 57 -22.82 -2.23 -17.78
C GLU A 57 -21.36 -2.70 -17.75
N HIS A 58 -20.48 -2.06 -18.55
CA HIS A 58 -19.11 -2.52 -18.75
C HIS A 58 -18.11 -1.39 -18.65
N HIS A 59 -16.93 -1.72 -18.16
CA HIS A 59 -15.78 -0.82 -18.23
C HIS A 59 -15.11 -0.94 -19.60
N TYR A 60 -14.80 0.21 -20.23
CA TYR A 60 -14.00 0.28 -21.44
C TYR A 60 -12.72 1.07 -21.17
N ASP A 61 -11.61 0.60 -21.74
CA ASP A 61 -10.30 1.25 -21.64
C ASP A 61 -10.12 2.29 -22.74
N LEU A 62 -10.74 2.07 -23.90
CA LEU A 62 -10.70 2.95 -25.05
C LEU A 62 -12.11 3.12 -25.63
N ILE A 63 -12.46 4.34 -25.96
CA ILE A 63 -13.68 4.68 -26.72
C ILE A 63 -13.24 5.31 -28.04
N ILE A 64 -13.67 4.75 -29.16
CA ILE A 64 -13.51 5.33 -30.48
C ILE A 64 -14.85 5.92 -30.85
N LEU A 65 -14.92 7.24 -30.99
CA LEU A 65 -16.17 8.00 -31.00
C LEU A 65 -16.28 8.90 -32.23
N ASP A 66 -17.33 8.72 -33.03
CA ASP A 66 -17.66 9.68 -34.05
C ASP A 66 -18.21 10.97 -33.40
N ILE A 67 -17.73 12.11 -33.90
CA ILE A 67 -18.25 13.41 -33.47
C ILE A 67 -19.67 13.63 -34.01
N ASN A 68 -19.93 13.23 -35.24
CA ASN A 68 -21.18 13.48 -35.96
C ASN A 68 -22.16 12.31 -35.83
N LEU A 69 -22.72 12.12 -34.64
CA LEU A 69 -23.75 11.13 -34.40
C LEU A 69 -25.16 11.73 -34.51
N PRO A 70 -26.17 10.96 -34.93
CA PRO A 70 -27.56 11.41 -34.93
C PRO A 70 -28.04 11.73 -33.51
N GLY A 71 -28.59 12.92 -33.30
CA GLY A 71 -29.14 13.37 -32.03
C GLY A 71 -28.14 14.18 -31.21
N ARG A 72 -27.39 13.55 -30.29
CA ARG A 72 -26.41 14.22 -29.45
C ARG A 72 -25.00 14.10 -30.03
N SER A 73 -24.23 15.20 -30.00
CA SER A 73 -22.83 15.18 -30.46
C SER A 73 -21.94 14.32 -29.56
N GLY A 74 -20.96 13.61 -30.16
CA GLY A 74 -19.96 12.85 -29.42
C GLY A 74 -19.13 13.70 -28.45
N ILE A 75 -18.91 14.99 -28.76
CA ILE A 75 -18.21 15.94 -27.90
C ILE A 75 -19.07 16.30 -26.68
N GLU A 76 -20.35 16.64 -26.88
CA GLU A 76 -21.26 16.93 -25.76
C GLU A 76 -21.43 15.73 -24.81
N TRP A 77 -21.27 14.51 -25.32
CA TRP A 77 -21.29 13.32 -24.50
C TRP A 77 -20.01 13.17 -23.68
N GLU A 78 -18.84 13.43 -24.27
CA GLU A 78 -17.55 13.39 -23.56
C GLU A 78 -17.43 14.51 -22.51
N GLU A 79 -17.91 15.74 -22.83
CA GLU A 79 -17.95 16.87 -21.90
C GLU A 79 -18.83 16.59 -20.66
N ALA A 80 -19.83 15.76 -20.81
CA ALA A 80 -20.70 15.35 -19.69
C ALA A 80 -20.03 14.36 -18.74
N PHE A 81 -18.83 13.86 -19.07
CA PHE A 81 -18.09 12.98 -18.17
C PHE A 81 -17.48 13.79 -17.02
N SER A 82 -17.77 13.39 -15.78
CA SER A 82 -17.07 13.90 -14.61
C SER A 82 -15.61 13.43 -14.63
N ASP A 83 -14.70 14.12 -13.93
CA ASP A 83 -13.30 13.69 -13.81
C ASP A 83 -13.14 12.26 -13.27
N GLU A 84 -14.12 11.79 -12.51
CA GLU A 84 -14.20 10.40 -12.06
C GLU A 84 -14.65 9.42 -13.16
N ASP A 85 -15.35 9.91 -14.18
CA ASP A 85 -15.84 9.15 -15.35
C ASP A 85 -14.82 9.05 -16.47
N ARG A 86 -13.85 9.97 -16.53
CA ARG A 86 -12.77 10.04 -17.55
C ARG A 86 -11.70 8.96 -17.40
N ARG A 87 -12.11 7.71 -17.18
CA ARG A 87 -11.18 6.57 -17.07
C ARG A 87 -10.91 5.85 -18.39
N ALA A 88 -11.69 6.11 -19.43
CA ALA A 88 -11.44 5.63 -20.78
C ALA A 88 -10.69 6.68 -21.56
N ASP A 89 -9.69 6.24 -22.34
CA ASP A 89 -9.11 7.10 -23.38
C ASP A 89 -10.12 7.26 -24.52
N VAL A 90 -10.22 8.47 -25.08
CA VAL A 90 -11.14 8.76 -26.19
C VAL A 90 -10.34 9.13 -27.44
N ILE A 91 -10.63 8.43 -28.54
CA ILE A 91 -10.18 8.78 -29.90
C ILE A 91 -11.39 9.26 -30.67
N PHE A 92 -11.38 10.52 -31.09
CA PHE A 92 -12.44 11.07 -31.95
C PHE A 92 -12.22 10.73 -33.41
N MET A 93 -13.31 10.37 -34.10
CA MET A 93 -13.39 10.34 -35.56
C MET A 93 -14.15 11.55 -36.03
N THR A 94 -13.61 12.34 -36.98
CA THR A 94 -14.21 13.61 -37.43
C THR A 94 -14.01 13.84 -38.91
N GLY A 95 -14.97 14.54 -39.53
CA GLY A 95 -14.84 15.04 -40.92
C GLY A 95 -14.00 16.32 -41.02
N TYR A 96 -13.63 16.69 -42.23
CA TYR A 96 -12.80 17.88 -42.51
C TYR A 96 -13.40 19.22 -42.00
N ALA A 97 -14.73 19.29 -41.86
CA ALA A 97 -15.42 20.50 -41.43
C ALA A 97 -15.31 20.80 -39.92
N ASP A 98 -14.90 19.78 -39.11
CA ASP A 98 -14.97 19.85 -37.65
C ASP A 98 -13.59 19.93 -36.99
N LEU A 99 -12.53 20.32 -37.74
CA LEU A 99 -11.16 20.36 -37.24
C LEU A 99 -10.98 21.29 -36.04
N GLU A 100 -11.66 22.46 -36.01
CA GLU A 100 -11.61 23.36 -34.85
C GLU A 100 -12.24 22.75 -33.62
N THR A 101 -13.28 21.97 -33.81
CA THR A 101 -14.01 21.23 -32.77
C THR A 101 -13.15 20.08 -32.25
N ALA A 102 -12.44 19.36 -33.13
CA ALA A 102 -11.49 18.31 -32.73
C ALA A 102 -10.30 18.86 -31.93
N ILE A 103 -9.78 20.03 -32.30
CA ILE A 103 -8.72 20.71 -31.53
C ILE A 103 -9.23 21.15 -30.15
N SER A 104 -10.48 21.56 -30.04
CA SER A 104 -11.13 21.91 -28.78
C SER A 104 -11.30 20.68 -27.90
N ALA A 105 -11.69 19.53 -28.45
CA ALA A 105 -11.79 18.25 -27.75
C ALA A 105 -10.45 17.76 -27.20
N LEU A 106 -9.33 17.93 -27.91
CA LEU A 106 -8.00 17.65 -27.39
C LEU A 106 -7.63 18.54 -26.19
N LYS A 107 -8.06 19.81 -26.19
CA LYS A 107 -7.87 20.72 -25.05
C LYS A 107 -8.69 20.30 -23.82
N LEU A 108 -9.79 19.59 -24.03
CA LEU A 108 -10.67 19.04 -22.99
C LEU A 108 -10.19 17.69 -22.44
N GLY A 109 -9.16 17.07 -23.04
CA GLY A 109 -8.54 15.86 -22.52
C GLY A 109 -8.67 14.61 -23.37
N ALA A 110 -9.21 14.69 -24.59
CA ALA A 110 -9.21 13.58 -25.53
C ALA A 110 -7.78 13.10 -25.83
N SER A 111 -7.60 11.78 -25.95
CA SER A 111 -6.28 11.19 -26.13
C SER A 111 -5.72 11.31 -27.53
N ASP A 112 -6.59 11.30 -28.57
CA ASP A 112 -6.21 11.46 -29.98
C ASP A 112 -7.45 11.76 -30.85
N PHE A 113 -7.24 12.10 -32.13
CA PHE A 113 -8.30 12.21 -33.12
C PHE A 113 -7.87 11.70 -34.49
N ILE A 114 -8.82 11.31 -35.31
CA ILE A 114 -8.59 10.83 -36.69
C ILE A 114 -9.56 11.51 -37.65
N LEU A 115 -9.02 12.04 -38.75
CA LEU A 115 -9.82 12.68 -39.80
C LEU A 115 -10.39 11.63 -40.76
N LYS A 116 -11.71 11.67 -41.03
CA LYS A 116 -12.38 10.92 -42.08
C LYS A 116 -12.19 11.64 -43.42
N PRO A 117 -11.85 10.94 -44.52
CA PRO A 117 -11.61 9.48 -44.62
C PRO A 117 -10.21 9.09 -44.15
N PHE A 118 -10.13 8.00 -43.38
CA PHE A 118 -8.88 7.42 -42.91
C PHE A 118 -8.69 5.99 -43.41
N ASN A 119 -7.45 5.53 -43.45
CA ASN A 119 -7.16 4.12 -43.66
C ASN A 119 -7.06 3.37 -42.34
N LEU A 120 -7.23 2.03 -42.41
CA LEU A 120 -7.21 1.18 -41.21
C LEU A 120 -5.87 1.27 -40.45
N GLU A 121 -4.75 1.47 -41.15
CA GLU A 121 -3.44 1.60 -40.54
C GLU A 121 -3.31 2.86 -39.65
N GLN A 122 -3.86 3.98 -40.10
CA GLN A 122 -3.91 5.22 -39.30
C GLN A 122 -4.70 5.02 -38.01
N MET A 123 -5.85 4.35 -38.08
CA MET A 123 -6.65 4.02 -36.89
C MET A 123 -5.86 3.11 -35.94
N LEU A 124 -5.26 2.03 -36.42
CA LEU A 124 -4.49 1.13 -35.59
C LEU A 124 -3.26 1.80 -34.96
N GLN A 125 -2.62 2.75 -35.65
CA GLN A 125 -1.53 3.54 -35.09
C GLN A 125 -2.00 4.49 -33.97
N ALA A 126 -3.17 5.13 -34.10
CA ALA A 126 -3.74 5.97 -33.07
C ALA A 126 -4.11 5.14 -31.83
N VAL A 127 -4.78 4.01 -32.04
CA VAL A 127 -5.11 3.04 -30.97
C VAL A 127 -3.84 2.58 -30.25
N LYS A 128 -2.79 2.25 -31.00
CA LYS A 128 -1.50 1.84 -30.41
C LYS A 128 -0.92 2.96 -29.56
N ARG A 129 -0.86 4.20 -30.05
CA ARG A 129 -0.35 5.34 -29.25
C ARG A 129 -1.12 5.51 -27.94
N CYS A 130 -2.45 5.46 -27.98
CA CYS A 130 -3.29 5.58 -26.79
C CYS A 130 -3.03 4.42 -25.79
N MET A 131 -2.95 3.20 -26.28
CA MET A 131 -2.72 2.03 -25.42
C MET A 131 -1.31 2.01 -24.83
N ASP A 132 -0.29 2.41 -25.60
CA ASP A 132 1.09 2.50 -25.11
C ASP A 132 1.19 3.63 -24.04
N LYS A 133 0.51 4.77 -24.23
CA LYS A 133 0.42 5.84 -23.24
C LYS A 133 -0.24 5.32 -21.95
N ARG A 134 -1.36 4.61 -22.06
CA ARG A 134 -2.10 4.06 -20.92
C ARG A 134 -1.30 2.99 -20.16
N LEU A 135 -0.59 2.12 -20.88
CA LEU A 135 0.36 1.18 -20.27
C LEU A 135 1.46 1.92 -19.51
N ASN A 136 2.02 2.97 -20.10
CA ASN A 136 3.05 3.78 -19.44
C ASN A 136 2.49 4.53 -18.23
N GLU A 137 1.28 5.06 -18.27
CA GLU A 137 0.62 5.73 -17.13
C GLU A 137 0.31 4.73 -16.01
N ARG A 138 -0.19 3.52 -16.33
CA ARG A 138 -0.34 2.43 -15.35
C ARG A 138 1.00 2.05 -14.75
N MET A 139 2.03 1.96 -15.57
CA MET A 139 3.38 1.66 -15.13
C MET A 139 3.99 2.80 -14.31
N GLN A 140 3.76 4.07 -14.69
CA GLN A 140 4.17 5.24 -13.91
C GLN A 140 3.39 5.35 -12.59
N TYR A 141 2.11 5.04 -12.54
CA TYR A 141 1.33 5.02 -11.30
C TYR A 141 1.81 3.92 -10.35
N ALA A 142 2.12 2.75 -10.88
CA ALA A 142 2.79 1.69 -10.13
C ALA A 142 4.21 2.11 -9.72
N LEU A 143 4.97 2.75 -10.61
CA LEU A 143 6.32 3.28 -10.37
C LEU A 143 6.34 4.50 -9.44
N GLN A 144 5.35 5.40 -9.45
CA GLN A 144 5.27 6.51 -8.50
C GLN A 144 4.96 6.04 -7.08
N ARG A 145 4.10 5.05 -6.93
CA ARG A 145 3.98 4.33 -5.66
C ARG A 145 5.27 3.61 -5.28
N ASP A 146 6.02 3.15 -6.27
CA ASP A 146 7.32 2.52 -6.11
C ASP A 146 8.45 3.53 -5.90
N TYR A 147 8.47 4.67 -6.59
CA TYR A 147 9.57 5.66 -6.48
C TYR A 147 9.65 6.32 -5.11
N GLN A 148 8.54 6.52 -4.42
CA GLN A 148 8.54 6.89 -3.01
C GLN A 148 9.11 5.79 -2.09
N ARG A 149 9.28 4.55 -2.60
CA ARG A 149 9.85 3.39 -1.92
C ARG A 149 11.19 2.94 -2.51
N HIS A 150 11.62 3.48 -3.66
CA HIS A 150 12.72 2.99 -4.52
C HIS A 150 14.15 3.17 -4.02
N CYS A 151 14.37 3.69 -2.82
CA CYS A 151 15.70 3.57 -2.20
C CYS A 151 15.97 2.23 -1.50
N ALA A 152 15.15 1.20 -1.66
CA ALA A 152 15.21 0.01 -0.80
C ALA A 152 15.10 -1.34 -1.51
N THR A 153 15.29 -1.45 -2.80
CA THR A 153 15.21 -2.74 -3.51
C THR A 153 16.41 -3.66 -3.28
N GLN A 154 17.45 -3.19 -2.64
CA GLN A 154 18.56 -4.05 -2.26
C GLN A 154 18.30 -4.72 -0.91
N ILE A 155 18.17 -6.05 -0.90
CA ILE A 155 18.22 -6.83 0.34
C ILE A 155 19.63 -6.69 0.91
N MET A 156 19.74 -5.83 1.93
CA MET A 156 21.00 -5.54 2.60
C MET A 156 21.36 -6.64 3.58
N GLY A 157 22.67 -6.91 3.69
CA GLY A 157 23.23 -7.90 4.59
C GLY A 157 24.04 -8.96 3.87
N HIS A 158 25.01 -9.54 4.60
CA HIS A 158 25.95 -10.57 4.16
C HIS A 158 25.97 -11.79 5.09
N SER A 159 25.02 -11.89 6.01
CA SER A 159 24.88 -13.09 6.82
C SER A 159 24.55 -14.30 5.96
N HIS A 160 24.94 -15.49 6.39
CA HIS A 160 24.64 -16.74 5.69
C HIS A 160 23.15 -16.89 5.38
N LYS A 161 22.27 -16.51 6.30
CA LYS A 161 20.81 -16.52 6.12
C LYS A 161 20.35 -15.56 5.02
N THR A 162 20.92 -14.36 4.96
CA THR A 162 20.60 -13.38 3.93
C THR A 162 21.13 -13.78 2.57
N GLU A 163 22.32 -14.37 2.48
CA GLU A 163 22.83 -14.89 1.20
C GLU A 163 22.02 -16.10 0.70
N GLN A 164 21.60 -17.03 1.59
CA GLN A 164 20.66 -18.09 1.21
C GLN A 164 19.34 -17.54 0.69
N LEU A 165 18.79 -16.51 1.35
CA LEU A 165 17.58 -15.83 0.90
C LEU A 165 17.73 -15.24 -0.50
N LYS A 166 18.84 -14.54 -0.79
CA LYS A 166 19.14 -14.01 -2.13
C LYS A 166 19.23 -15.09 -3.19
N GLN A 167 19.87 -16.23 -2.88
CA GLN A 167 19.95 -17.38 -3.79
C GLN A 167 18.57 -17.97 -4.10
N LEU A 168 17.70 -18.15 -3.08
CA LEU A 168 16.33 -18.64 -3.28
C LEU A 168 15.50 -17.66 -4.15
N ILE A 169 15.65 -16.35 -3.95
CA ILE A 169 15.00 -15.35 -4.79
C ILE A 169 15.39 -15.51 -6.25
N LEU A 170 16.69 -15.59 -6.55
CA LEU A 170 17.19 -15.75 -7.92
C LEU A 170 16.75 -17.09 -8.53
N GLN A 171 16.69 -18.17 -7.75
CA GLN A 171 16.23 -19.48 -8.20
C GLN A 171 14.74 -19.49 -8.54
N PHE A 172 13.90 -18.77 -7.75
CA PHE A 172 12.46 -18.78 -7.90
C PHE A 172 11.95 -17.69 -8.87
N ALA A 173 12.72 -16.63 -9.10
CA ALA A 173 12.33 -15.50 -9.93
C ALA A 173 11.87 -15.90 -11.35
N PRO A 174 12.55 -16.79 -12.11
CA PRO A 174 12.13 -17.15 -13.46
C PRO A 174 10.84 -17.99 -13.51
N SER A 175 10.43 -18.58 -12.38
CA SER A 175 9.23 -19.43 -12.33
C SER A 175 7.95 -18.60 -12.41
N ARG A 176 6.92 -19.17 -13.06
CA ARG A 176 5.55 -18.62 -13.05
C ARG A 176 4.71 -19.09 -11.86
N ALA A 177 5.25 -19.98 -11.04
CA ALA A 177 4.55 -20.53 -9.88
C ALA A 177 4.32 -19.45 -8.80
N SER A 178 3.28 -19.67 -7.98
CA SER A 178 3.04 -18.88 -6.79
C SER A 178 4.19 -19.04 -5.80
N VAL A 179 4.52 -17.98 -5.09
CA VAL A 179 5.53 -17.97 -4.02
C VAL A 179 4.86 -17.56 -2.72
N LEU A 180 5.06 -18.37 -1.68
CA LEU A 180 4.65 -18.05 -0.32
C LEU A 180 5.87 -17.58 0.47
N VAL A 181 5.80 -16.37 1.02
CA VAL A 181 6.85 -15.74 1.84
C VAL A 181 6.39 -15.74 3.29
N GLU A 182 6.97 -16.58 4.14
CA GLU A 182 6.67 -16.62 5.57
C GLU A 182 7.77 -15.92 6.38
N GLY A 183 7.39 -15.28 7.49
CA GLY A 183 8.31 -14.63 8.41
C GLY A 183 7.62 -13.65 9.34
N GLU A 184 8.26 -13.32 10.43
CA GLU A 184 7.74 -12.40 11.44
C GLU A 184 7.43 -11.02 10.86
N SER A 185 6.62 -10.23 11.59
CA SER A 185 6.36 -8.84 11.20
C SER A 185 7.66 -8.03 11.19
N GLY A 186 7.82 -7.16 10.17
CA GLY A 186 9.00 -6.30 10.07
C GLY A 186 10.28 -6.95 9.54
N THR A 187 10.25 -8.21 9.09
CA THR A 187 11.42 -8.92 8.53
C THR A 187 11.78 -8.51 7.11
N GLY A 188 10.88 -7.81 6.39
CA GLY A 188 11.10 -7.34 5.02
C GLY A 188 10.48 -8.23 3.94
N LYS A 189 9.38 -8.95 4.21
CA LYS A 189 8.67 -9.81 3.26
C LYS A 189 8.30 -9.10 1.94
N GLU A 190 7.86 -7.84 2.01
CA GLU A 190 7.56 -7.04 0.81
C GLU A 190 8.81 -6.83 -0.06
N LEU A 191 10.00 -6.58 0.55
CA LEU A 191 11.25 -6.45 -0.19
C LEU A 191 11.63 -7.75 -0.91
N VAL A 192 11.38 -8.89 -0.27
CA VAL A 192 11.59 -10.21 -0.89
C VAL A 192 10.68 -10.40 -2.09
N ALA A 193 9.39 -10.10 -1.95
CA ALA A 193 8.43 -10.20 -3.05
C ALA A 193 8.78 -9.29 -4.23
N ARG A 194 9.25 -8.08 -3.93
CA ARG A 194 9.70 -7.11 -4.93
C ARG A 194 10.97 -7.57 -5.64
N ALA A 195 11.94 -8.10 -4.89
CA ALA A 195 13.16 -8.66 -5.46
C ALA A 195 12.88 -9.87 -6.39
N ILE A 196 11.89 -10.71 -6.04
CA ILE A 196 11.42 -11.80 -6.90
C ILE A 196 10.83 -11.25 -8.20
N HIS A 197 10.04 -10.18 -8.13
CA HIS A 197 9.46 -9.56 -9.33
C HIS A 197 10.55 -8.94 -10.21
N GLU A 198 11.47 -8.16 -9.65
CA GLU A 198 12.57 -7.50 -10.38
C GLU A 198 13.53 -8.51 -11.05
N ALA A 199 13.80 -9.63 -10.37
CA ALA A 199 14.63 -10.70 -10.93
C ALA A 199 13.85 -11.63 -11.89
N SER A 200 12.55 -11.40 -12.11
CA SER A 200 11.73 -12.14 -13.07
C SER A 200 11.71 -11.44 -14.44
N ASP A 201 11.43 -12.19 -15.50
CA ASP A 201 11.29 -11.63 -16.86
C ASP A 201 9.94 -10.93 -17.11
N ARG A 202 9.16 -10.62 -16.06
CA ARG A 202 7.83 -10.04 -16.20
C ARG A 202 7.91 -8.53 -16.37
N GLN A 203 7.28 -8.04 -17.45
CA GLN A 203 7.31 -6.63 -17.83
C GLN A 203 6.15 -5.81 -17.25
N GLY A 204 5.10 -6.46 -16.71
CA GLY A 204 3.97 -5.81 -16.10
C GLY A 204 4.29 -5.28 -14.69
N PRO A 205 3.38 -4.54 -14.06
CA PRO A 205 3.63 -3.87 -12.79
C PRO A 205 3.70 -4.85 -11.59
N PHE A 206 4.40 -4.42 -10.54
CA PHE A 206 4.31 -5.00 -9.20
C PHE A 206 3.20 -4.29 -8.43
N VAL A 207 2.14 -5.01 -8.06
CA VAL A 207 0.97 -4.44 -7.38
C VAL A 207 0.88 -4.99 -5.95
N PRO A 208 1.25 -4.22 -4.93
CA PRO A 208 1.15 -4.65 -3.54
C PRO A 208 -0.26 -4.40 -2.98
N VAL A 209 -0.77 -5.38 -2.25
CA VAL A 209 -2.06 -5.35 -1.55
C VAL A 209 -1.88 -5.89 -0.14
N ASN A 210 -2.27 -5.14 0.87
CA ASN A 210 -2.33 -5.66 2.24
C ASN A 210 -3.77 -6.13 2.52
N CYS A 211 -3.95 -7.44 2.70
CA CYS A 211 -5.26 -8.06 2.92
C CYS A 211 -5.87 -7.70 4.29
N GLY A 212 -5.04 -7.37 5.28
CA GLY A 212 -5.51 -6.95 6.61
C GLY A 212 -5.89 -5.47 6.72
N ALA A 213 -5.41 -4.63 5.77
CA ALA A 213 -5.66 -3.19 5.81
C ALA A 213 -6.96 -2.76 5.11
N ILE A 214 -7.57 -3.64 4.31
CA ILE A 214 -8.79 -3.35 3.54
C ILE A 214 -9.98 -3.99 4.27
N ALA A 215 -11.08 -3.24 4.42
CA ALA A 215 -12.29 -3.79 4.99
C ALA A 215 -12.77 -5.02 4.18
N PRO A 216 -13.21 -6.11 4.84
CA PRO A 216 -13.59 -7.35 4.18
C PRO A 216 -14.59 -7.17 3.04
N GLU A 217 -15.55 -6.26 3.20
CA GLU A 217 -16.61 -5.97 2.22
C GLU A 217 -16.08 -5.29 0.95
N LEU A 218 -14.95 -4.60 1.06
CA LEU A 218 -14.32 -3.88 -0.06
C LEU A 218 -13.23 -4.72 -0.74
N LEU A 219 -12.64 -5.68 -0.04
CA LEU A 219 -11.50 -6.46 -0.53
C LEU A 219 -11.82 -7.18 -1.85
N GLU A 220 -13.03 -7.76 -1.97
CA GLU A 220 -13.49 -8.43 -3.18
C GLU A 220 -13.56 -7.47 -4.37
N SER A 221 -14.19 -6.31 -4.16
CA SER A 221 -14.32 -5.26 -5.16
C SER A 221 -12.95 -4.66 -5.56
N GLU A 222 -12.02 -4.50 -4.62
CA GLU A 222 -10.67 -4.00 -4.93
C GLU A 222 -9.86 -5.03 -5.72
N LEU A 223 -9.92 -6.31 -5.35
CA LEU A 223 -9.13 -7.35 -6.03
C LEU A 223 -9.66 -7.68 -7.42
N PHE A 224 -10.98 -7.91 -7.56
CA PHE A 224 -11.57 -8.43 -8.80
C PHE A 224 -12.27 -7.37 -9.64
N GLY A 225 -12.53 -6.18 -9.05
CA GLY A 225 -13.35 -5.14 -9.66
C GLY A 225 -14.84 -5.40 -9.51
N HIS A 226 -15.65 -4.45 -9.90
CA HIS A 226 -17.12 -4.57 -9.87
C HIS A 226 -17.76 -3.83 -11.04
N THR A 227 -18.97 -4.28 -11.40
CA THR A 227 -19.86 -3.58 -12.33
C THR A 227 -20.73 -2.58 -11.58
N SER A 228 -21.27 -1.60 -12.29
CA SER A 228 -22.26 -0.68 -11.72
C SER A 228 -23.46 -1.47 -11.16
N GLY A 229 -23.92 -1.09 -9.96
CA GLY A 229 -25.06 -1.74 -9.30
C GLY A 229 -24.73 -3.07 -8.59
N ALA A 230 -23.49 -3.50 -8.56
CA ALA A 230 -23.08 -4.77 -7.93
C ALA A 230 -23.37 -4.83 -6.42
N PHE A 231 -23.37 -3.69 -5.74
CA PHE A 231 -23.72 -3.56 -4.31
C PHE A 231 -24.22 -2.15 -4.00
N THR A 232 -24.78 -1.94 -2.82
CA THR A 232 -25.26 -0.63 -2.35
C THR A 232 -24.07 0.34 -2.24
N GLY A 233 -23.99 1.29 -3.18
CA GLY A 233 -22.85 2.23 -3.30
C GLY A 233 -22.00 2.06 -4.56
N ALA A 234 -22.15 0.96 -5.30
CA ALA A 234 -21.47 0.75 -6.59
C ALA A 234 -22.17 1.55 -7.72
N LYS A 235 -22.03 2.86 -7.69
CA LYS A 235 -22.61 3.75 -8.72
C LYS A 235 -21.96 3.58 -10.09
N LYS A 236 -20.70 3.10 -10.14
CA LYS A 236 -19.89 2.96 -11.36
C LYS A 236 -19.11 1.66 -11.33
N SER A 237 -18.76 1.13 -12.50
CA SER A 237 -17.87 -0.02 -12.60
C SER A 237 -16.43 0.38 -12.25
N ARG A 238 -15.68 -0.50 -11.56
CA ARG A 238 -14.28 -0.30 -11.21
C ARG A 238 -13.44 -1.50 -11.57
N GLU A 239 -12.26 -1.21 -12.12
CA GLU A 239 -11.27 -2.24 -12.46
C GLU A 239 -10.59 -2.78 -11.21
N GLY A 240 -10.44 -4.12 -11.13
CA GLY A 240 -9.80 -4.80 -10.01
C GLY A 240 -8.27 -4.84 -10.12
N LEU A 241 -7.60 -5.00 -8.96
CA LEU A 241 -6.14 -5.01 -8.86
C LEU A 241 -5.49 -6.20 -9.60
N PHE A 242 -6.18 -7.32 -9.76
CA PHE A 242 -5.72 -8.42 -10.62
C PHE A 242 -5.57 -7.97 -12.08
N ARG A 243 -6.47 -7.14 -12.57
CA ARG A 243 -6.40 -6.62 -13.93
C ARG A 243 -5.28 -5.58 -14.06
N VAL A 244 -5.11 -4.73 -13.06
CA VAL A 244 -3.98 -3.78 -12.99
C VAL A 244 -2.64 -4.51 -13.00
N ALA A 245 -2.53 -5.66 -12.32
CA ALA A 245 -1.31 -6.47 -12.25
C ALA A 245 -1.05 -7.35 -13.48
N ASN A 246 -1.88 -7.26 -14.53
CA ASN A 246 -1.76 -8.13 -15.69
C ASN A 246 -0.39 -7.99 -16.38
N GLY A 247 0.21 -9.13 -16.76
CA GLY A 247 1.59 -9.20 -17.27
C GLY A 247 2.67 -9.07 -16.18
N GLY A 248 2.29 -8.72 -14.94
CA GLY A 248 3.15 -8.45 -13.81
C GLY A 248 2.98 -9.39 -12.62
N THR A 249 3.10 -8.84 -11.42
CA THR A 249 3.02 -9.58 -10.15
C THR A 249 2.06 -8.89 -9.19
N LEU A 250 1.11 -9.65 -8.65
CA LEU A 250 0.28 -9.24 -7.52
C LEU A 250 0.89 -9.77 -6.23
N PHE A 251 1.21 -8.87 -5.31
CA PHE A 251 1.73 -9.21 -4.00
C PHE A 251 0.62 -9.08 -2.95
N LEU A 252 0.28 -10.18 -2.30
CA LEU A 252 -0.75 -10.26 -1.26
C LEU A 252 -0.08 -10.35 0.11
N ASP A 253 0.05 -9.22 0.79
CA ASP A 253 0.57 -9.19 2.17
C ASP A 253 -0.51 -9.55 3.17
N GLU A 254 -0.09 -10.16 4.27
CA GLU A 254 -0.99 -10.63 5.35
C GLU A 254 -2.12 -11.53 4.82
N ILE A 255 -1.78 -12.48 3.92
CA ILE A 255 -2.76 -13.39 3.30
C ILE A 255 -3.56 -14.20 4.33
N GLY A 256 -2.99 -14.46 5.52
CA GLY A 256 -3.66 -15.15 6.62
C GLY A 256 -4.81 -14.35 7.25
N GLU A 257 -4.93 -13.04 6.94
CA GLU A 257 -6.06 -12.20 7.39
C GLU A 257 -7.23 -12.21 6.39
N MET A 258 -7.06 -12.85 5.23
CA MET A 258 -8.10 -12.87 4.18
C MET A 258 -9.33 -13.65 4.64
N PRO A 259 -10.56 -13.10 4.53
CA PRO A 259 -11.79 -13.79 4.87
C PRO A 259 -12.01 -15.08 4.07
N LEU A 260 -12.60 -16.11 4.67
CA LEU A 260 -12.81 -17.43 4.04
C LEU A 260 -13.58 -17.36 2.71
N ALA A 261 -14.56 -16.46 2.59
CA ALA A 261 -15.29 -16.24 1.34
C ALA A 261 -14.35 -15.82 0.20
N MET A 262 -13.42 -14.90 0.50
CA MET A 262 -12.44 -14.38 -0.44
C MET A 262 -11.37 -15.42 -0.82
N GLN A 263 -11.01 -16.30 0.11
CA GLN A 263 -10.07 -17.39 -0.17
C GLN A 263 -10.58 -18.31 -1.28
N SER A 264 -11.90 -18.56 -1.32
CA SER A 264 -12.54 -19.34 -2.39
C SER A 264 -12.48 -18.64 -3.74
N ALA A 265 -12.69 -17.32 -3.78
CA ALA A 265 -12.60 -16.53 -4.99
C ALA A 265 -11.14 -16.48 -5.50
N LEU A 266 -10.17 -16.27 -4.60
CA LEU A 266 -8.75 -16.29 -4.94
C LEU A 266 -8.31 -17.64 -5.51
N LEU A 267 -8.74 -18.75 -4.92
CA LEU A 267 -8.44 -20.10 -5.42
C LEU A 267 -8.90 -20.28 -6.89
N ARG A 268 -10.12 -19.85 -7.21
CA ARG A 268 -10.65 -19.91 -8.59
C ARG A 268 -9.74 -19.14 -9.56
N VAL A 269 -9.31 -17.94 -9.18
CA VAL A 269 -8.43 -17.12 -10.02
C VAL A 269 -7.08 -17.79 -10.24
N LEU A 270 -6.49 -18.41 -9.20
CA LEU A 270 -5.21 -19.14 -9.31
C LEU A 270 -5.31 -20.40 -10.18
N GLU A 271 -6.48 -21.03 -10.25
CA GLU A 271 -6.72 -22.23 -11.04
C GLU A 271 -7.07 -21.89 -12.50
N GLN A 272 -8.01 -20.98 -12.69
CA GLN A 272 -8.59 -20.67 -14.01
C GLN A 272 -7.79 -19.61 -14.78
N ARG A 273 -6.93 -18.85 -14.09
CA ARG A 273 -6.24 -17.66 -14.63
C ARG A 273 -7.22 -16.66 -15.25
N ALA A 274 -8.37 -16.54 -14.63
CA ALA A 274 -9.42 -15.61 -15.02
C ALA A 274 -10.04 -14.99 -13.78
N ILE A 275 -10.48 -13.74 -13.90
CA ILE A 275 -11.24 -13.04 -12.87
C ILE A 275 -12.67 -12.85 -13.33
N ARG A 276 -13.57 -12.78 -12.34
CA ARG A 276 -14.98 -12.43 -12.55
C ARG A 276 -15.30 -11.21 -11.70
N PRO A 277 -15.50 -10.02 -12.29
CA PRO A 277 -15.88 -8.84 -11.52
C PRO A 277 -17.19 -9.05 -10.75
N VAL A 278 -17.30 -8.44 -9.57
CA VAL A 278 -18.50 -8.51 -8.75
C VAL A 278 -19.68 -7.94 -9.52
N GLY A 279 -20.80 -8.69 -9.58
CA GLY A 279 -21.98 -8.32 -10.37
C GLY A 279 -21.91 -8.65 -11.87
N SER A 280 -20.81 -9.27 -12.35
CA SER A 280 -20.67 -9.70 -13.74
C SER A 280 -20.69 -11.22 -13.87
N GLU A 281 -21.26 -11.72 -14.98
CA GLU A 281 -21.14 -13.14 -15.36
C GLU A 281 -19.95 -13.43 -16.28
N LYS A 282 -19.31 -12.38 -16.81
CA LYS A 282 -18.22 -12.52 -17.76
C LYS A 282 -16.89 -12.77 -17.05
N GLU A 283 -16.15 -13.75 -17.52
CA GLU A 283 -14.78 -14.03 -17.10
C GLU A 283 -13.79 -13.26 -17.97
N ILE A 284 -12.74 -12.75 -17.34
CA ILE A 284 -11.65 -12.00 -17.98
C ILE A 284 -10.35 -12.75 -17.72
N ASN A 285 -9.70 -13.23 -18.78
CA ASN A 285 -8.41 -13.90 -18.66
C ASN A 285 -7.32 -12.93 -18.22
N ILE A 286 -6.45 -13.39 -17.32
CA ILE A 286 -5.32 -12.62 -16.78
C ILE A 286 -4.05 -13.48 -16.77
N ASP A 287 -2.90 -12.83 -16.97
CA ASP A 287 -1.59 -13.42 -16.74
C ASP A 287 -0.90 -12.69 -15.58
N VAL A 288 -1.22 -13.09 -14.36
CA VAL A 288 -0.68 -12.48 -13.13
C VAL A 288 0.08 -13.53 -12.33
N ARG A 289 1.31 -13.22 -11.94
CA ARG A 289 2.02 -14.01 -10.95
C ARG A 289 1.59 -13.56 -9.54
N VAL A 290 1.30 -14.52 -8.66
CA VAL A 290 0.95 -14.23 -7.28
C VAL A 290 2.12 -14.54 -6.35
N VAL A 291 2.47 -13.56 -5.52
CA VAL A 291 3.38 -13.73 -4.38
C VAL A 291 2.57 -13.39 -3.13
N ALA A 292 2.43 -14.34 -2.21
CA ALA A 292 1.69 -14.15 -0.97
C ALA A 292 2.67 -14.06 0.22
N ALA A 293 2.38 -13.21 1.20
CA ALA A 293 3.17 -13.11 2.41
C ALA A 293 2.30 -13.23 3.67
N THR A 294 2.88 -13.79 4.72
CA THR A 294 2.21 -13.91 6.02
C THR A 294 3.20 -13.95 7.17
N ASN A 295 2.77 -13.53 8.35
CA ASN A 295 3.45 -13.75 9.63
C ASN A 295 2.81 -14.89 10.45
N ARG A 296 1.71 -15.47 9.97
CA ARG A 296 1.02 -16.59 10.60
C ARG A 296 1.52 -17.92 10.05
N ASN A 297 1.42 -18.96 10.84
CA ASN A 297 1.60 -20.34 10.37
C ASN A 297 0.31 -20.79 9.66
N LEU A 298 0.30 -20.73 8.31
CA LEU A 298 -0.90 -21.08 7.54
C LEU A 298 -1.33 -22.53 7.72
N GLN A 299 -0.43 -23.45 8.02
CA GLN A 299 -0.79 -24.84 8.28
C GLN A 299 -1.64 -24.95 9.56
N GLN A 300 -1.28 -24.24 10.61
CA GLN A 300 -2.09 -24.16 11.84
C GLN A 300 -3.42 -23.45 11.59
N GLU A 301 -3.45 -22.40 10.76
CA GLU A 301 -4.68 -21.72 10.37
C GLU A 301 -5.64 -22.67 9.61
N VAL A 302 -5.10 -23.59 8.77
CA VAL A 302 -5.86 -24.64 8.09
C VAL A 302 -6.44 -25.62 9.11
N GLU A 303 -5.66 -26.11 10.06
CA GLU A 303 -6.12 -27.03 11.12
C GLU A 303 -7.23 -26.42 11.98
N GLN A 304 -7.19 -25.11 12.18
CA GLN A 304 -8.18 -24.35 12.95
C GLN A 304 -9.37 -23.87 12.11
N GLY A 305 -9.43 -24.23 10.81
CA GLY A 305 -10.51 -23.87 9.91
C GLY A 305 -10.60 -22.39 9.53
N ARG A 306 -9.57 -21.58 9.81
CA ARG A 306 -9.50 -20.15 9.44
C ARG A 306 -8.88 -19.91 8.05
N PHE A 307 -8.17 -20.91 7.52
CA PHE A 307 -7.63 -20.90 6.18
C PHE A 307 -7.99 -22.18 5.43
N ARG A 308 -8.25 -22.11 4.12
CA ARG A 308 -8.61 -23.27 3.30
C ARG A 308 -7.37 -24.06 2.92
N GLY A 309 -7.41 -25.37 3.10
CA GLY A 309 -6.31 -26.26 2.74
C GLY A 309 -6.01 -26.30 1.25
N ASP A 310 -7.05 -26.24 0.39
CA ASP A 310 -6.88 -26.21 -1.07
C ASP A 310 -6.13 -24.96 -1.54
N LEU A 311 -6.47 -23.78 -1.00
CA LEU A 311 -5.77 -22.54 -1.28
C LEU A 311 -4.33 -22.57 -0.75
N PHE A 312 -4.12 -23.11 0.46
CA PHE A 312 -2.77 -23.26 1.03
C PHE A 312 -1.85 -24.04 0.08
N TYR A 313 -2.26 -25.19 -0.40
CA TYR A 313 -1.44 -25.98 -1.33
C TYR A 313 -1.23 -25.28 -2.67
N ARG A 314 -2.17 -24.45 -3.12
CA ARG A 314 -2.04 -23.70 -4.37
C ARG A 314 -1.10 -22.49 -4.25
N LEU A 315 -1.00 -21.88 -3.07
CA LEU A 315 -0.06 -20.80 -2.79
C LEU A 315 1.34 -21.31 -2.45
N ASN A 316 1.42 -22.41 -1.70
CA ASN A 316 2.66 -22.99 -1.17
C ASN A 316 3.37 -23.91 -2.20
N VAL A 317 3.46 -23.47 -3.47
CA VAL A 317 4.23 -24.18 -4.51
C VAL A 317 5.72 -23.95 -4.34
N LEU A 318 6.10 -22.70 -4.09
CA LEU A 318 7.46 -22.29 -3.75
C LEU A 318 7.40 -21.55 -2.42
N LYS A 319 8.25 -21.94 -1.47
CA LYS A 319 8.25 -21.34 -0.12
C LYS A 319 9.57 -20.63 0.15
N ILE A 320 9.48 -19.43 0.72
CA ILE A 320 10.61 -18.67 1.25
C ILE A 320 10.33 -18.31 2.70
N ASP A 321 11.20 -18.78 3.59
CA ASP A 321 11.18 -18.41 5.00
C ASP A 321 12.16 -17.27 5.24
N VAL A 322 11.65 -16.11 5.68
CA VAL A 322 12.46 -14.92 5.98
C VAL A 322 12.84 -14.95 7.46
N SER A 323 14.11 -15.22 7.72
CA SER A 323 14.63 -15.31 9.10
C SER A 323 14.46 -13.98 9.87
N PRO A 324 14.10 -14.02 11.14
CA PRO A 324 14.05 -12.84 12.00
C PRO A 324 15.47 -12.25 12.21
N LEU A 325 15.53 -10.97 12.59
CA LEU A 325 16.81 -10.24 12.70
C LEU A 325 17.73 -10.85 13.77
N ARG A 326 17.19 -11.44 14.84
CA ARG A 326 17.96 -12.14 15.87
C ARG A 326 18.78 -13.33 15.35
N GLU A 327 18.36 -13.95 14.23
CA GLU A 327 19.10 -15.06 13.60
C GLU A 327 20.11 -14.59 12.55
N ARG A 328 20.10 -13.30 12.22
CA ARG A 328 21.03 -12.68 11.26
C ARG A 328 21.61 -11.36 11.77
N LYS A 329 21.95 -11.32 13.06
CA LYS A 329 22.52 -10.12 13.71
C LYS A 329 23.78 -9.59 13.03
N ALA A 330 24.51 -10.45 12.31
CA ALA A 330 25.66 -10.02 11.51
C ALA A 330 25.31 -8.95 10.46
N ASP A 331 24.04 -8.93 9.98
CA ASP A 331 23.57 -7.93 9.01
C ASP A 331 23.42 -6.53 9.63
N LEU A 332 23.42 -6.38 10.96
CA LEU A 332 23.37 -5.07 11.61
C LEU A 332 24.52 -4.15 11.17
N LYS A 333 25.69 -4.73 10.85
CA LYS A 333 26.84 -3.99 10.34
C LYS A 333 26.57 -3.26 9.01
N ASP A 334 25.65 -3.82 8.21
CA ASP A 334 25.27 -3.25 6.91
C ASP A 334 23.98 -2.42 7.04
N LEU A 335 22.99 -2.92 7.81
CA LEU A 335 21.70 -2.29 7.97
C LEU A 335 21.77 -0.94 8.70
N VAL A 336 22.57 -0.85 9.76
CA VAL A 336 22.65 0.38 10.56
C VAL A 336 23.23 1.54 9.75
N PRO A 337 24.40 1.44 9.08
CA PRO A 337 24.91 2.51 8.24
C PRO A 337 23.98 2.84 7.06
N PHE A 338 23.37 1.83 6.46
CA PHE A 338 22.43 2.01 5.35
C PHE A 338 21.23 2.85 5.77
N PHE A 339 20.52 2.47 6.85
CA PHE A 339 19.36 3.23 7.32
C PHE A 339 19.75 4.61 7.82
N THR A 340 20.88 4.74 8.51
CA THR A 340 21.37 6.04 8.96
C THR A 340 21.58 6.99 7.79
N LYS A 341 22.32 6.56 6.76
CA LYS A 341 22.57 7.39 5.58
C LYS A 341 21.28 7.74 4.84
N LYS A 342 20.38 6.77 4.67
CA LYS A 342 19.11 6.95 3.99
C LYS A 342 18.22 7.93 4.73
N LEU A 343 18.00 7.73 6.03
CA LEU A 343 17.12 8.59 6.83
C LEU A 343 17.70 10.01 6.98
N CYS A 344 19.01 10.16 7.15
CA CYS A 344 19.62 11.49 7.15
C CYS A 344 19.42 12.23 5.84
N ALA A 345 19.49 11.54 4.70
CA ALA A 345 19.22 12.15 3.39
C ALA A 345 17.72 12.55 3.26
N GLU A 346 16.80 11.69 3.69
CA GLU A 346 15.35 11.95 3.70
C GLU A 346 14.98 13.14 4.62
N LEU A 347 15.62 13.24 5.78
CA LEU A 347 15.37 14.29 6.78
C LEU A 347 16.23 15.56 6.56
N SER A 348 17.12 15.58 5.56
CA SER A 348 18.09 16.65 5.32
C SER A 348 18.97 16.96 6.54
N MET A 349 19.35 15.93 7.30
CA MET A 349 20.18 16.01 8.50
C MET A 349 21.59 15.48 8.26
N ALA A 350 22.56 15.97 9.04
CA ALA A 350 23.92 15.46 8.99
C ALA A 350 24.00 14.02 9.53
N VAL A 351 24.84 13.19 8.90
CA VAL A 351 25.03 11.80 9.35
C VAL A 351 25.76 11.79 10.70
N PRO A 352 25.14 11.27 11.77
CA PRO A 352 25.77 11.22 13.08
C PRO A 352 26.93 10.21 13.09
N LYS A 353 27.97 10.52 13.85
CA LYS A 353 29.07 9.59 14.14
C LYS A 353 28.73 8.84 15.43
N TRP A 354 28.26 7.61 15.30
CA TRP A 354 28.04 6.74 16.45
C TRP A 354 29.33 6.02 16.84
N ALA A 355 29.49 5.78 18.13
CA ALA A 355 30.61 5.00 18.63
C ALA A 355 30.44 3.52 18.30
N HIS A 356 31.52 2.77 18.20
CA HIS A 356 31.49 1.32 17.95
C HIS A 356 30.70 0.59 19.04
N GLU A 357 30.75 1.10 20.27
CA GLU A 357 30.02 0.56 21.42
C GLU A 357 28.49 0.67 21.26
N ASP A 358 28.00 1.76 20.63
CA ASP A 358 26.58 1.96 20.36
C ASP A 358 26.03 0.90 19.40
N VAL A 359 26.81 0.47 18.43
CA VAL A 359 26.43 -0.55 17.44
C VAL A 359 26.61 -1.95 18.02
N SER A 360 27.65 -2.18 18.84
CA SER A 360 27.87 -3.49 19.45
C SER A 360 26.77 -3.87 20.44
N ALA A 361 26.24 -2.91 21.20
CA ALA A 361 25.12 -3.14 22.11
C ALA A 361 23.85 -3.62 21.38
N MET A 362 23.68 -3.27 20.08
CA MET A 362 22.55 -3.75 19.28
C MET A 362 22.56 -5.27 19.03
N HIS A 363 23.70 -5.94 19.18
CA HIS A 363 23.82 -7.39 19.04
C HIS A 363 23.20 -8.17 20.20
N ASP A 364 23.08 -7.57 21.38
CA ASP A 364 22.55 -8.24 22.57
C ASP A 364 21.01 -8.27 22.59
N TYR A 365 20.38 -7.47 21.74
CA TYR A 365 18.91 -7.36 21.67
C TYR A 365 18.31 -8.30 20.63
N ASP A 366 17.11 -8.81 20.89
CA ASP A 366 16.45 -9.82 20.04
C ASP A 366 15.56 -9.26 18.93
N TRP A 367 15.36 -7.94 18.88
CA TRP A 367 14.64 -7.25 17.81
C TRP A 367 13.25 -7.85 17.54
N PRO A 368 12.31 -7.86 18.49
CA PRO A 368 10.98 -8.43 18.27
C PRO A 368 10.22 -7.78 17.10
N GLY A 369 10.45 -6.50 16.82
CA GLY A 369 9.93 -5.79 15.66
C GLY A 369 10.84 -5.85 14.42
N ASN A 370 11.91 -6.65 14.47
CA ASN A 370 12.82 -6.91 13.36
C ASN A 370 13.40 -5.63 12.73
N ILE A 371 13.50 -5.57 11.41
CA ILE A 371 14.04 -4.42 10.64
C ILE A 371 13.18 -3.16 10.82
N ARG A 372 11.85 -3.33 11.03
CA ARG A 372 10.96 -2.17 11.25
C ARG A 372 11.31 -1.46 12.56
N GLU A 373 11.54 -2.20 13.62
CA GLU A 373 11.96 -1.66 14.91
C GLU A 373 13.35 -1.02 14.83
N LEU A 374 14.31 -1.69 14.18
CA LEU A 374 15.65 -1.15 13.94
C LEU A 374 15.59 0.20 13.21
N LYS A 375 14.81 0.29 12.11
CA LYS A 375 14.63 1.54 11.36
C LYS A 375 14.04 2.65 12.23
N ASN A 376 12.99 2.34 13.01
CA ASN A 376 12.34 3.32 13.90
C ASN A 376 13.30 3.80 15.00
N LEU A 377 14.12 2.90 15.57
CA LEU A 377 15.15 3.30 16.53
C LEU A 377 16.15 4.26 15.92
N ILE A 378 16.70 3.95 14.73
CA ILE A 378 17.67 4.80 14.02
C ILE A 378 17.05 6.17 13.71
N GLU A 379 15.81 6.20 13.22
CA GLU A 379 15.08 7.44 12.94
C GLU A 379 14.94 8.31 14.20
N ARG A 380 14.55 7.70 15.33
CA ARG A 380 14.47 8.38 16.63
C ARG A 380 15.82 8.93 17.07
N CYS A 381 16.90 8.16 16.90
CA CYS A 381 18.27 8.60 17.22
C CYS A 381 18.68 9.84 16.41
N ILE A 382 18.35 9.85 15.12
CA ILE A 382 18.67 10.98 14.21
C ILE A 382 17.85 12.22 14.61
N LEU A 383 16.54 12.07 14.78
CA LEU A 383 15.64 13.20 15.10
C LEU A 383 15.95 13.85 16.44
N LEU A 384 16.33 13.07 17.44
CA LEU A 384 16.61 13.57 18.80
C LEU A 384 18.08 13.84 19.04
N GLY A 385 18.96 13.57 18.06
CA GLY A 385 20.40 13.79 18.18
C GLY A 385 21.09 12.95 19.27
N LYS A 386 20.47 11.81 19.66
CA LYS A 386 20.97 10.94 20.72
C LYS A 386 21.46 9.61 20.15
N PRO A 387 22.55 9.02 20.69
CA PRO A 387 23.05 7.74 20.21
C PRO A 387 22.12 6.60 20.60
N PRO A 388 22.17 5.45 19.89
CA PRO A 388 21.36 4.26 20.21
C PRO A 388 21.48 3.79 21.64
N ALA A 389 22.65 3.89 22.26
CA ALA A 389 22.88 3.50 23.66
C ALA A 389 21.97 4.23 24.66
N HIS A 390 21.53 5.46 24.32
CA HIS A 390 20.60 6.21 25.17
C HIS A 390 19.24 5.50 25.30
N TYR A 391 18.76 4.86 24.22
CA TYR A 391 17.47 4.17 24.17
C TYR A 391 17.53 2.73 24.60
N TRP A 392 18.75 2.19 24.74
CA TRP A 392 18.98 0.80 25.11
C TRP A 392 18.42 0.43 26.48
N ARG A 393 18.52 1.38 27.43
CA ARG A 393 17.95 1.23 28.77
C ARG A 393 16.42 1.17 28.72
N GLU A 394 15.77 1.98 27.87
CA GLU A 394 14.33 1.95 27.68
C GLU A 394 13.86 0.61 27.08
N LEU A 395 14.56 0.12 26.05
CA LEU A 395 14.24 -1.14 25.36
C LEU A 395 14.36 -2.36 26.26
N HIS A 396 15.27 -2.32 27.24
CA HIS A 396 15.45 -3.40 28.23
C HIS A 396 14.60 -3.20 29.50
N GLY A 397 13.67 -2.25 29.52
CA GLY A 397 12.78 -2.01 30.65
C GLY A 397 13.43 -1.35 31.86
N TYR A 398 14.61 -0.76 31.70
CA TYR A 398 15.22 0.08 32.76
C TYR A 398 14.72 1.51 32.65
N PRO A 399 14.25 2.14 33.75
CA PRO A 399 13.85 3.54 33.72
C PRO A 399 15.06 4.41 33.36
N VAL A 400 14.88 5.27 32.36
CA VAL A 400 15.92 6.23 31.94
C VAL A 400 16.10 7.27 33.03
N ALA A 401 17.28 7.31 33.64
CA ALA A 401 17.65 8.45 34.44
C ALA A 401 17.80 9.65 33.49
N VAL A 402 16.93 10.64 33.60
CA VAL A 402 17.03 11.90 32.87
C VAL A 402 18.28 12.61 33.39
N GLU A 403 19.42 12.45 32.69
CA GLU A 403 20.55 13.33 32.90
C GLU A 403 20.16 14.70 32.37
N VAL A 404 19.74 15.57 33.28
CA VAL A 404 19.65 17.01 33.02
C VAL A 404 21.08 17.48 32.80
N THR A 405 21.50 17.65 31.54
CA THR A 405 22.76 18.34 31.20
C THR A 405 22.62 19.80 31.57
N THR A 406 23.01 20.12 32.78
CA THR A 406 23.31 21.50 33.15
C THR A 406 24.59 21.91 32.44
N SER A 407 24.50 22.91 31.60
CA SER A 407 25.63 23.60 30.98
C SER A 407 26.60 24.10 32.06
N PRO A 408 27.93 24.02 31.85
CA PRO A 408 28.86 24.47 32.84
C PRO A 408 29.06 25.98 32.73
N LYS A 409 28.73 26.73 33.76
CA LYS A 409 29.44 27.97 34.14
C LYS A 409 29.17 28.39 35.58
N LEU A 410 30.26 28.53 36.22
CA LEU A 410 30.67 29.34 37.35
C LEU A 410 30.80 28.66 38.72
N SER A 411 32.05 28.58 39.04
CA SER A 411 32.79 28.33 40.26
C SER A 411 32.20 28.91 41.57
N GLU A 412 32.51 28.15 42.56
CA GLU A 412 33.06 28.48 43.88
C GLU A 412 32.23 28.05 45.09
N ASN A 413 32.86 27.13 45.82
CA ASN A 413 32.85 26.94 47.27
C ASN A 413 31.50 26.88 48.00
N LEU A 414 31.18 25.67 48.50
CA LEU A 414 30.82 25.51 49.91
C LEU A 414 30.76 24.00 50.30
N THR A 415 31.27 23.75 51.46
CA THR A 415 31.59 22.57 52.18
C THR A 415 30.43 21.59 52.45
N HIS A 416 30.82 20.29 52.56
CA HIS A 416 30.14 19.12 53.10
C HIS A 416 29.01 19.41 54.08
N SER A 417 27.85 18.85 53.79
CA SER A 417 27.07 18.10 54.80
C SER A 417 26.08 17.17 54.08
N ASP A 418 26.04 15.95 54.56
CA ASP A 418 25.26 14.80 54.08
C ASP A 418 23.79 15.13 53.89
N ILE A 419 23.31 14.99 52.64
CA ILE A 419 21.88 14.83 52.38
C ILE A 419 21.75 13.46 51.68
N VAL A 420 21.32 12.48 52.41
CA VAL A 420 20.80 11.20 51.89
C VAL A 420 19.53 11.57 51.11
N VAL A 421 19.60 11.64 49.80
CA VAL A 421 18.39 11.70 48.98
C VAL A 421 17.96 10.27 48.72
N GLU A 422 16.96 9.85 49.50
CA GLU A 422 16.15 8.67 49.14
C GLU A 422 15.55 8.86 47.76
N THR A 423 15.98 8.07 46.80
CA THR A 423 15.37 7.97 45.47
C THR A 423 14.01 7.30 45.61
N SER A 424 12.98 8.14 45.81
CA SER A 424 11.59 7.69 45.70
C SER A 424 11.32 7.38 44.21
N GLY A 425 11.22 6.09 43.89
CA GLY A 425 10.77 5.62 42.60
C GLY A 425 9.35 6.17 42.31
N THR A 426 9.17 6.71 41.12
CA THR A 426 7.89 7.21 40.60
C THR A 426 6.94 6.09 40.18
N GLY A 427 6.72 5.11 41.03
CA GLY A 427 5.75 4.04 40.83
C GLY A 427 4.85 3.91 42.05
N TYR A 428 3.54 3.91 41.85
CA TYR A 428 2.59 3.59 42.91
C TYR A 428 2.76 2.13 43.36
N PRO A 429 2.58 1.82 44.67
CA PRO A 429 2.69 0.45 45.15
C PRO A 429 1.71 -0.48 44.44
N ASN A 430 2.18 -1.68 44.08
CA ASN A 430 1.38 -2.65 43.29
C ASN A 430 0.09 -3.15 44.00
N HIS A 431 -0.06 -2.89 45.28
CA HIS A 431 -1.23 -3.27 46.08
C HIS A 431 -2.30 -2.15 46.16
N TRP A 432 -2.02 -0.97 45.59
CA TRP A 432 -2.98 0.12 45.60
C TRP A 432 -4.12 -0.14 44.59
N THR A 433 -5.31 0.23 45.00
CA THR A 433 -6.48 0.23 44.13
C THR A 433 -6.41 1.39 43.14
N LEU A 434 -7.16 1.28 42.04
CA LEU A 434 -7.22 2.35 41.01
C LEU A 434 -7.63 3.72 41.61
N LYS A 435 -8.51 3.72 42.63
CA LYS A 435 -8.95 4.94 43.33
C LYS A 435 -7.82 5.59 44.13
N GLU A 436 -6.97 4.77 44.76
CA GLU A 436 -5.82 5.28 45.54
C GLU A 436 -4.75 5.85 44.63
N VAL A 437 -4.47 5.18 43.50
CA VAL A 437 -3.54 5.68 42.47
C VAL A 437 -4.05 6.99 41.88
N GLU A 438 -5.34 7.06 41.55
CA GLU A 438 -5.96 8.24 40.98
C GLU A 438 -5.91 9.43 41.97
N LYS A 439 -6.23 9.19 43.26
CA LYS A 439 -6.17 10.23 44.31
C LYS A 439 -4.74 10.77 44.46
N ALA A 440 -3.75 9.87 44.59
CA ALA A 440 -2.35 10.25 44.73
C ALA A 440 -1.83 11.04 43.51
N HIS A 441 -2.15 10.59 42.30
CA HIS A 441 -1.72 11.25 41.08
C HIS A 441 -2.34 12.67 40.95
N ILE A 442 -3.62 12.80 41.22
CA ILE A 442 -4.29 14.11 41.18
C ILE A 442 -3.71 15.06 42.25
N MET A 443 -3.44 14.57 43.45
CA MET A 443 -2.81 15.37 44.51
C MET A 443 -1.42 15.85 44.11
N GLN A 444 -0.60 14.95 43.58
CA GLN A 444 0.75 15.26 43.10
C GLN A 444 0.76 16.36 42.01
N ILE A 445 -0.17 16.30 41.05
CA ILE A 445 -0.28 17.30 39.98
C ILE A 445 -0.80 18.65 40.52
N VAL A 446 -1.74 18.64 41.49
CA VAL A 446 -2.24 19.87 42.12
C VAL A 446 -1.14 20.54 42.94
N ASP A 447 -0.33 19.78 43.67
CA ASP A 447 0.82 20.28 44.44
C ASP A 447 1.90 20.84 43.51
N PHE A 448 2.17 20.17 42.37
CA PHE A 448 3.10 20.64 41.34
C PHE A 448 2.71 22.04 40.79
N TYR A 449 1.39 22.32 40.69
CA TYR A 449 0.85 23.64 40.30
C TYR A 449 0.51 24.54 41.49
N GLU A 450 1.15 24.31 42.65
CA GLU A 450 0.99 25.14 43.86
C GLU A 450 -0.48 25.40 44.24
N GLY A 451 -1.34 24.36 44.07
CA GLY A 451 -2.78 24.48 44.39
C GLY A 451 -3.64 25.06 43.27
N ASN A 452 -3.08 25.41 42.11
CA ASN A 452 -3.84 25.95 40.97
C ASN A 452 -4.64 24.85 40.26
N LYS A 453 -5.88 24.61 40.76
CA LYS A 453 -6.80 23.59 40.24
C LYS A 453 -7.14 23.75 38.74
N SER A 454 -7.05 24.96 38.19
CA SER A 454 -7.33 25.21 36.76
C SER A 454 -6.17 24.80 35.87
N ALA A 455 -4.93 24.96 36.31
CA ALA A 455 -3.74 24.50 35.61
C ALA A 455 -3.62 22.98 35.72
N ALA A 456 -3.81 22.42 36.91
CA ALA A 456 -3.80 20.96 37.14
C ALA A 456 -4.89 20.24 36.33
N ALA A 457 -6.10 20.79 36.21
CA ALA A 457 -7.18 20.19 35.42
C ALA A 457 -6.83 20.11 33.91
N ARG A 458 -6.13 21.10 33.36
CA ARG A 458 -5.66 21.10 31.96
C ARG A 458 -4.61 20.02 31.72
N ASP A 459 -3.67 19.89 32.63
CA ASP A 459 -2.60 18.90 32.53
C ASP A 459 -3.13 17.48 32.67
N LEU A 460 -4.07 17.25 33.58
CA LEU A 460 -4.78 16.00 33.78
C LEU A 460 -5.79 15.65 32.67
N GLY A 461 -6.03 16.56 31.71
CA GLY A 461 -7.02 16.37 30.66
C GLY A 461 -8.48 16.27 31.12
N VAL A 462 -8.81 16.82 32.29
CA VAL A 462 -10.15 16.78 32.87
C VAL A 462 -10.77 18.18 33.04
N ALA A 463 -12.11 18.23 33.09
CA ALA A 463 -12.77 19.49 33.36
C ALA A 463 -12.53 19.94 34.84
N ARG A 464 -12.31 21.25 35.09
CA ARG A 464 -12.12 21.79 36.43
C ARG A 464 -13.22 21.35 37.42
N LYS A 465 -14.48 21.32 36.97
CA LYS A 465 -15.61 20.86 37.79
C LYS A 465 -15.48 19.39 38.22
N THR A 466 -14.88 18.55 37.41
CA THR A 466 -14.61 17.15 37.74
C THR A 466 -13.58 17.04 38.84
N LEU A 467 -12.52 17.86 38.76
CA LEU A 467 -11.49 17.92 39.80
C LEU A 467 -12.08 18.43 41.13
N GLU A 468 -12.85 19.48 41.11
CA GLU A 468 -13.53 20.05 42.31
C GLU A 468 -14.51 19.06 42.96
N ARG A 469 -15.22 18.25 42.13
CA ARG A 469 -16.09 17.19 42.62
C ARG A 469 -15.32 16.10 43.35
N LYS A 470 -14.20 15.64 42.79
CA LYS A 470 -13.35 14.61 43.38
C LYS A 470 -12.76 15.06 44.73
N PHE A 471 -12.33 16.29 44.83
CA PHE A 471 -11.89 16.87 46.11
C PHE A 471 -13.00 16.87 47.17
N LYS A 472 -14.23 17.21 46.79
CA LYS A 472 -15.38 17.16 47.71
C LYS A 472 -15.75 15.73 48.13
N GLU A 473 -15.62 14.76 47.26
CA GLU A 473 -15.83 13.33 47.56
C GLU A 473 -14.80 12.87 48.60
N TRP A 474 -13.53 13.23 48.44
CA TRP A 474 -12.46 12.83 49.35
C TRP A 474 -12.52 13.55 50.73
N ASP A 475 -12.90 14.82 50.75
CA ASP A 475 -13.11 15.56 52.00
C ASP A 475 -14.31 15.02 52.80
N GLY A 476 -15.32 14.44 52.10
CA GLY A 476 -16.46 13.77 52.72
C GLY A 476 -16.11 12.39 53.32
N ASP A 477 -15.30 11.59 52.60
CA ASP A 477 -14.86 10.27 53.09
C ASP A 477 -13.93 10.35 54.33
N GLU A 478 -13.23 11.45 54.57
CA GLU A 478 -12.40 11.66 55.74
C GLU A 478 -13.22 12.05 57.02
N GLN A 479 -14.42 12.59 56.85
CA GLN A 479 -15.30 12.89 58.00
C GLN A 479 -16.11 11.68 58.49
N ASP A 480 -16.40 10.71 57.59
CA ASP A 480 -17.14 9.49 57.98
C ASP A 480 -16.25 8.42 58.64
N ASN A 481 -14.91 8.55 58.59
CA ASN A 481 -13.96 7.59 59.25
C ASN A 481 -13.51 8.06 60.67
N LEU A 482 -14.04 9.17 61.21
CA LEU A 482 -13.74 9.71 62.55
C LEU A 482 -14.96 9.73 63.47
N GLY A 483 -16.02 9.01 63.11
CA GLY A 483 -17.23 8.87 63.93
C GLY A 483 -17.37 7.49 64.56
#